data_bff84b402f498c466a6e9f53fdb0aed4
#
_entry.id   bff84b402f498c466a6e9f53fdb0aed4
#
_cell.length_a   1.000
_cell.length_b   1.000
_cell.length_c   1.000
_cell.angle_alpha   90.00
_cell.angle_beta   90.00
_cell.angle_gamma   90.00
#
_symmetry.space_group_name_H-M   'P 1'
#
loop_
_entity.id
_entity.type
_entity.pdbx_description
1 polymer ?
#
loop_
_entity_poly.entity_id
_entity_poly.type
_entity_poly.pdbx_seq_one_letter_code
_entity_poly.pdbx_strand_id
1 'polypeptide(L)'
;MGGAYPHVLNPRRGAKVALLASGRVRAPPQAIPAPPFPRELRWVNVAPLRMDQQRGRPVLVEFWDFCRVNSLRTLPYLSAWHERYAADGLRVIGVHTGAFAVSRDVDAIGAAVERLEIPYPVVADSELQIWDLYGNKGWPARYLWDQRGALYSLHYGEGAYEETEREIQGLLGVERDPVPPQRPEDTPGLLLPAQTEDQPGAYSGPYEAGGAWAVLSGRGEILVNGRAVEIAEPGCHLLVEHPHHRAGVLELSAGPGLECHMTCFTPGVPAPGAPAPPAA
;
A
#
# COMPACT_ATOMS: atom_id res chain seq x y z
N MET A 1 -2.35 28.55 2.96
CA MET A 1 -1.45 28.61 4.13
C MET A 1 -1.00 27.19 4.41
N GLY A 2 0.26 26.88 4.08
CA GLY A 2 0.80 25.55 4.20
C GLY A 2 1.02 25.17 5.66
N GLY A 3 0.35 24.12 6.10
CA GLY A 3 0.58 23.49 7.39
C GLY A 3 1.72 22.49 7.28
N ALA A 4 2.92 22.90 7.66
CA ALA A 4 4.04 22.00 7.85
C ALA A 4 3.74 21.06 9.02
N TYR A 5 3.89 19.74 8.82
CA TYR A 5 3.84 18.76 9.89
C TYR A 5 5.05 18.94 10.81
N PRO A 6 4.89 19.04 12.12
CA PRO A 6 6.01 19.17 13.03
C PRO A 6 6.80 17.87 13.12
N HIS A 7 8.08 17.95 12.84
CA HIS A 7 9.07 16.94 13.19
C HIS A 7 9.19 16.85 14.71
N VAL A 8 8.82 15.72 15.29
CA VAL A 8 9.29 15.35 16.63
C VAL A 8 9.81 13.92 16.58
N LEU A 9 11.11 13.81 16.33
CA LEU A 9 11.87 12.61 16.66
C LEU A 9 12.63 12.92 17.95
N ASN A 10 12.26 12.27 19.03
CA ASN A 10 13.08 12.23 20.23
C ASN A 10 13.99 11.00 20.19
N PRO A 11 15.31 11.14 19.96
CA PRO A 11 16.22 10.02 19.83
C PRO A 11 16.80 9.67 21.20
N ARG A 12 16.07 8.99 22.06
CA ARG A 12 16.67 8.37 23.26
C ARG A 12 16.36 6.89 23.32
N ARG A 13 17.38 6.10 22.93
CA ARG A 13 17.61 4.65 22.91
C ARG A 13 17.32 4.00 21.55
N GLY A 14 18.26 4.22 20.62
CA GLY A 14 18.20 3.69 19.27
C GLY A 14 19.14 2.53 19.06
N ALA A 15 18.62 1.40 18.70
CA ALA A 15 19.34 0.50 17.82
C ALA A 15 19.40 1.15 16.42
N LYS A 16 20.58 1.37 15.87
CA LYS A 16 20.76 1.85 14.51
C LYS A 16 20.27 0.78 13.55
N VAL A 17 19.19 1.07 12.86
CA VAL A 17 18.67 0.23 11.79
C VAL A 17 19.39 0.62 10.49
N ALA A 18 20.04 -0.36 9.85
CA ALA A 18 20.73 -0.12 8.58
C ALA A 18 19.73 -0.17 7.42
N LEU A 19 19.55 0.96 6.73
CA LEU A 19 18.76 1.06 5.51
C LEU A 19 19.56 0.46 4.36
N LEU A 20 19.02 -0.56 3.70
CA LEU A 20 19.57 -1.09 2.46
C LEU A 20 19.02 -0.26 1.28
N ALA A 21 19.75 -0.22 0.16
CA ALA A 21 19.40 0.57 -1.04
C ALA A 21 18.02 0.25 -1.65
N SER A 22 17.36 -0.81 -1.20
CA SER A 22 16.02 -1.25 -1.62
C SER A 22 14.88 -0.84 -0.67
N GLY A 23 15.07 0.11 0.27
CA GLY A 23 14.05 0.48 1.25
C GLY A 23 13.81 -0.59 2.34
N ARG A 24 14.61 -1.64 2.38
CA ARG A 24 14.47 -2.80 3.25
C ARG A 24 15.35 -2.71 4.49
N VAL A 25 14.81 -3.11 5.63
CA VAL A 25 15.51 -3.07 6.90
C VAL A 25 15.43 -4.45 7.55
N ARG A 26 16.58 -5.09 7.81
CA ARG A 26 16.65 -6.26 8.69
C ARG A 26 16.62 -5.82 10.17
N ALA A 27 15.91 -6.60 10.97
CA ALA A 27 15.85 -6.36 12.40
C ALA A 27 17.28 -6.36 13.03
N PRO A 28 17.53 -5.45 14.00
CA PRO A 28 18.78 -5.42 14.74
C PRO A 28 18.96 -6.67 15.62
N PRO A 29 20.18 -6.93 16.13
CA PRO A 29 20.44 -8.09 17.01
C PRO A 29 19.60 -8.14 18.28
N GLN A 30 19.05 -6.99 18.72
CA GLN A 30 18.09 -6.93 19.81
C GLN A 30 16.67 -7.04 19.24
N ALA A 31 15.91 -8.03 19.72
CA ALA A 31 14.54 -8.25 19.30
C ALA A 31 13.66 -7.02 19.57
N ILE A 32 13.06 -6.45 18.52
CA ILE A 32 12.03 -5.40 18.65
C ILE A 32 10.69 -6.12 18.79
N PRO A 33 9.98 -5.98 19.93
CA PRO A 33 8.69 -6.62 20.10
C PRO A 33 7.59 -5.89 19.31
N ALA A 34 6.61 -6.66 18.81
CA ALA A 34 5.43 -6.10 18.15
C ALA A 34 4.63 -5.24 19.13
N PRO A 35 4.36 -3.97 18.83
CA PRO A 35 3.50 -3.13 19.63
C PRO A 35 2.07 -3.70 19.71
N PRO A 36 1.37 -3.56 20.86
CA PRO A 36 -0.01 -3.99 20.97
C PRO A 36 -0.94 -3.09 20.16
N PHE A 37 -2.04 -3.64 19.66
CA PHE A 37 -3.12 -2.83 19.11
C PHE A 37 -3.96 -2.24 20.23
N PRO A 38 -4.29 -0.92 20.19
CA PRO A 38 -5.26 -0.31 21.09
C PRO A 38 -6.61 -1.03 21.04
N ARG A 39 -7.25 -1.22 22.21
CA ARG A 39 -8.45 -2.06 22.32
C ARG A 39 -9.72 -1.41 21.78
N GLU A 40 -9.74 -0.09 21.75
CA GLU A 40 -10.86 0.74 21.32
C GLU A 40 -11.00 0.89 19.81
N LEU A 41 -10.00 0.43 19.06
CA LEU A 41 -10.02 0.56 17.60
C LEU A 41 -11.06 -0.36 16.96
N ARG A 42 -11.70 0.15 15.92
CA ARG A 42 -12.71 -0.60 15.16
C ARG A 42 -12.07 -1.54 14.17
N TRP A 43 -12.36 -2.82 14.32
CA TRP A 43 -12.11 -3.85 13.32
C TRP A 43 -13.28 -3.91 12.35
N VAL A 44 -12.98 -3.95 11.07
CA VAL A 44 -13.99 -3.77 10.03
C VAL A 44 -14.71 -5.08 9.69
N ASN A 45 -13.95 -6.14 9.48
CA ASN A 45 -14.46 -7.41 8.94
C ASN A 45 -14.28 -8.63 9.89
N VAL A 46 -13.76 -8.41 11.09
CA VAL A 46 -13.59 -9.45 12.11
C VAL A 46 -13.80 -8.90 13.52
N ALA A 47 -13.91 -9.79 14.52
CA ALA A 47 -13.81 -9.40 15.93
C ALA A 47 -12.40 -8.87 16.26
N PRO A 48 -12.25 -8.00 17.28
CA PRO A 48 -10.97 -7.41 17.63
C PRO A 48 -9.87 -8.44 17.89
N LEU A 49 -8.72 -8.26 17.22
CA LEU A 49 -7.54 -9.08 17.40
C LEU A 49 -6.55 -8.39 18.36
N ARG A 50 -5.74 -9.21 19.04
CA ARG A 50 -4.69 -8.74 19.94
C ARG A 50 -3.36 -9.32 19.49
N MET A 51 -2.33 -8.48 19.41
CA MET A 51 -0.99 -8.90 18.98
C MET A 51 -0.35 -9.92 19.95
N ASP A 52 -0.59 -9.80 21.25
CA ASP A 52 -0.09 -10.75 22.26
C ASP A 52 -0.69 -12.17 22.08
N GLN A 53 -1.88 -12.28 21.51
CA GLN A 53 -2.54 -13.54 21.20
C GLN A 53 -2.11 -14.16 19.85
N GLN A 54 -1.30 -13.45 19.06
CA GLN A 54 -0.77 -13.97 17.80
C GLN A 54 0.55 -14.72 17.99
N ARG A 55 1.11 -14.80 19.20
CA ARG A 55 2.33 -15.57 19.47
C ARG A 55 2.16 -17.03 19.05
N GLY A 56 3.24 -17.62 18.52
CA GLY A 56 3.26 -18.96 17.96
C GLY A 56 3.07 -19.01 16.44
N ARG A 57 2.80 -17.86 15.81
CA ARG A 57 2.66 -17.75 14.35
C ARG A 57 3.33 -16.49 13.83
N PRO A 58 3.81 -16.49 12.57
CA PRO A 58 4.23 -15.26 11.90
C PRO A 58 3.03 -14.34 11.66
N VAL A 59 3.26 -13.02 11.80
CA VAL A 59 2.25 -11.99 11.54
C VAL A 59 2.79 -10.98 10.54
N LEU A 60 2.08 -10.78 9.45
CA LEU A 60 2.32 -9.72 8.48
C LEU A 60 1.34 -8.57 8.74
N VAL A 61 1.86 -7.42 9.12
CA VAL A 61 1.07 -6.18 9.31
C VAL A 61 1.36 -5.25 8.15
N GLU A 62 0.32 -4.89 7.40
CA GLU A 62 0.42 -3.94 6.28
C GLU A 62 -0.31 -2.65 6.61
N PHE A 63 0.42 -1.53 6.62
CA PHE A 63 -0.17 -0.19 6.66
C PHE A 63 -0.56 0.22 5.24
N TRP A 64 -1.83 0.54 5.04
CA TRP A 64 -2.38 0.84 3.74
C TRP A 64 -3.44 1.95 3.79
N ASP A 65 -3.76 2.52 2.64
CA ASP A 65 -4.81 3.53 2.47
C ASP A 65 -5.48 3.33 1.09
N PHE A 66 -6.81 3.25 1.07
CA PHE A 66 -7.56 3.09 -0.18
C PHE A 66 -7.48 4.33 -1.10
N CYS A 67 -6.95 5.45 -0.61
CA CYS A 67 -6.63 6.64 -1.38
C CYS A 67 -5.16 6.67 -1.86
N ARG A 68 -4.39 5.58 -1.71
CA ARG A 68 -3.00 5.49 -2.17
C ARG A 68 -2.85 4.40 -3.22
N VAL A 69 -2.51 4.79 -4.44
CA VAL A 69 -2.37 3.86 -5.57
C VAL A 69 -1.39 2.72 -5.24
N ASN A 70 -0.25 3.01 -4.64
CA ASN A 70 0.75 2.00 -4.28
C ASN A 70 0.23 1.01 -3.23
N SER A 71 -0.65 1.47 -2.30
CA SER A 71 -1.34 0.56 -1.39
C SER A 71 -2.28 -0.38 -2.14
N LEU A 72 -3.11 0.16 -3.04
CA LEU A 72 -4.04 -0.65 -3.85
C LEU A 72 -3.29 -1.69 -4.69
N ARG A 73 -2.15 -1.32 -5.25
CA ARG A 73 -1.30 -2.21 -6.05
C ARG A 73 -0.67 -3.35 -5.23
N THR A 74 -0.53 -3.18 -3.91
CA THR A 74 0.02 -4.20 -3.00
C THR A 74 -1.05 -5.23 -2.57
N LEU A 75 -2.33 -4.84 -2.50
CA LEU A 75 -3.41 -5.68 -1.96
C LEU A 75 -3.54 -7.08 -2.61
N PRO A 76 -3.40 -7.25 -3.95
CA PRO A 76 -3.49 -8.58 -4.56
C PRO A 76 -2.49 -9.59 -4.00
N TYR A 77 -1.26 -9.15 -3.69
CA TYR A 77 -0.25 -10.01 -3.07
C TYR A 77 -0.61 -10.39 -1.63
N LEU A 78 -1.12 -9.42 -0.85
CA LEU A 78 -1.54 -9.68 0.53
C LEU A 78 -2.68 -10.69 0.59
N SER A 79 -3.66 -10.56 -0.32
CA SER A 79 -4.78 -11.50 -0.44
C SER A 79 -4.28 -12.89 -0.83
N ALA A 80 -3.41 -12.97 -1.84
CA ALA A 80 -2.81 -14.23 -2.28
C ALA A 80 -1.99 -14.89 -1.17
N TRP A 81 -1.19 -14.15 -0.40
CA TRP A 81 -0.43 -14.71 0.73
C TRP A 81 -1.36 -15.14 1.87
N HIS A 82 -2.41 -14.37 2.15
CA HIS A 82 -3.40 -14.78 3.15
C HIS A 82 -4.06 -16.10 2.77
N GLU A 83 -4.60 -16.22 1.56
CA GLU A 83 -5.25 -17.44 1.08
C GLU A 83 -4.30 -18.63 1.07
N ARG A 84 -3.07 -18.42 0.65
CA ARG A 84 -2.09 -19.48 0.43
C ARG A 84 -1.47 -20.01 1.71
N TYR A 85 -1.27 -19.15 2.72
CA TYR A 85 -0.48 -19.47 3.93
C TYR A 85 -1.25 -19.38 5.24
N ALA A 86 -2.54 -19.00 5.25
CA ALA A 86 -3.33 -18.95 6.48
C ALA A 86 -3.43 -20.33 7.16
N ALA A 87 -3.57 -21.38 6.37
CA ALA A 87 -3.61 -22.76 6.88
C ALA A 87 -2.26 -23.24 7.45
N ASP A 88 -1.14 -22.69 6.94
CA ASP A 88 0.21 -22.97 7.45
C ASP A 88 0.53 -22.13 8.70
N GLY A 89 -0.35 -21.18 9.05
CA GLY A 89 -0.24 -20.40 10.28
C GLY A 89 0.09 -18.92 10.09
N LEU A 90 0.26 -18.40 8.86
CA LEU A 90 0.42 -16.96 8.63
C LEU A 90 -0.83 -16.20 9.08
N ARG A 91 -0.60 -15.08 9.78
CA ARG A 91 -1.64 -14.08 10.01
C ARG A 91 -1.32 -12.80 9.24
N VAL A 92 -2.14 -12.44 8.26
CA VAL A 92 -2.11 -11.13 7.62
C VAL A 92 -3.07 -10.19 8.34
N ILE A 93 -2.68 -8.96 8.59
CA ILE A 93 -3.48 -7.90 9.21
C ILE A 93 -3.27 -6.61 8.43
N GLY A 94 -4.34 -6.03 7.89
CA GLY A 94 -4.33 -4.69 7.33
C GLY A 94 -4.58 -3.64 8.41
N VAL A 95 -3.70 -2.66 8.51
CA VAL A 95 -3.91 -1.45 9.31
C VAL A 95 -4.21 -0.32 8.34
N HIS A 96 -5.49 0.04 8.25
CA HIS A 96 -5.88 1.15 7.40
C HIS A 96 -5.64 2.48 8.10
N THR A 97 -4.77 3.31 7.53
CA THR A 97 -4.41 4.64 8.04
C THR A 97 -4.59 5.66 6.93
N GLY A 98 -5.58 6.54 7.09
CA GLY A 98 -5.96 7.49 6.05
C GLY A 98 -5.02 8.70 5.93
N ALA A 99 -4.50 8.96 4.73
CA ALA A 99 -3.76 10.18 4.41
C ALA A 99 -4.68 11.37 4.14
N PHE A 100 -5.88 11.11 3.62
CA PHE A 100 -6.89 12.10 3.28
C PHE A 100 -8.05 12.08 4.27
N ALA A 101 -8.77 13.18 4.40
CA ALA A 101 -9.94 13.24 5.30
C ALA A 101 -10.96 12.14 4.97
N VAL A 102 -11.23 11.89 3.71
CA VAL A 102 -12.16 10.86 3.22
C VAL A 102 -11.71 9.44 3.59
N SER A 103 -10.42 9.17 3.63
CA SER A 103 -9.89 7.86 4.00
C SER A 103 -9.68 7.66 5.51
N ARG A 104 -10.12 8.61 6.34
CA ARG A 104 -10.20 8.47 7.80
C ARG A 104 -11.58 8.09 8.29
N ASP A 105 -12.58 8.20 7.44
CA ASP A 105 -13.95 7.80 7.77
C ASP A 105 -14.06 6.28 7.87
N VAL A 106 -14.54 5.78 9.03
CA VAL A 106 -14.56 4.34 9.32
C VAL A 106 -15.57 3.60 8.45
N ASP A 107 -16.66 4.23 8.07
CA ASP A 107 -17.66 3.60 7.21
C ASP A 107 -17.17 3.56 5.76
N ALA A 108 -16.43 4.59 5.31
CA ALA A 108 -15.75 4.58 4.01
C ALA A 108 -14.65 3.49 3.96
N ILE A 109 -13.91 3.27 5.07
CA ILE A 109 -12.95 2.17 5.18
C ILE A 109 -13.69 0.82 5.04
N GLY A 110 -14.83 0.66 5.71
CA GLY A 110 -15.65 -0.55 5.61
C GLY A 110 -16.10 -0.83 4.17
N ALA A 111 -16.65 0.17 3.51
CA ALA A 111 -17.06 0.07 2.12
C ALA A 111 -15.89 -0.26 1.16
N ALA A 112 -14.72 0.32 1.43
CA ALA A 112 -13.51 0.02 0.65
C ALA A 112 -13.04 -1.43 0.85
N VAL A 113 -13.05 -1.95 2.09
CA VAL A 113 -12.69 -3.35 2.40
C VAL A 113 -13.63 -4.32 1.68
N GLU A 114 -14.94 -4.03 1.67
CA GLU A 114 -15.94 -4.84 0.96
C GLU A 114 -15.73 -4.78 -0.56
N ARG A 115 -15.64 -3.57 -1.13
CA ARG A 115 -15.44 -3.36 -2.58
C ARG A 115 -14.15 -4.00 -3.11
N LEU A 116 -13.07 -3.94 -2.33
CA LEU A 116 -11.76 -4.50 -2.68
C LEU A 116 -11.65 -5.99 -2.30
N GLU A 117 -12.72 -6.59 -1.80
CA GLU A 117 -12.81 -8.02 -1.45
C GLU A 117 -11.65 -8.49 -0.56
N ILE A 118 -11.29 -7.66 0.47
CA ILE A 118 -10.14 -7.96 1.33
C ILE A 118 -10.47 -9.13 2.27
N PRO A 119 -9.79 -10.31 2.14
CA PRO A 119 -10.17 -11.52 2.86
C PRO A 119 -9.55 -11.61 4.26
N TYR A 120 -8.59 -10.76 4.60
CA TYR A 120 -7.87 -10.78 5.87
C TYR A 120 -8.37 -9.68 6.82
N PRO A 121 -8.11 -9.83 8.15
CA PRO A 121 -8.49 -8.84 9.15
C PRO A 121 -7.99 -7.43 8.86
N VAL A 122 -8.89 -6.45 8.98
CA VAL A 122 -8.58 -5.03 8.82
C VAL A 122 -9.01 -4.25 10.06
N VAL A 123 -8.11 -3.42 10.60
CA VAL A 123 -8.37 -2.44 11.64
C VAL A 123 -8.30 -1.02 11.07
N ALA A 124 -9.27 -0.18 11.45
CA ALA A 124 -9.30 1.23 11.12
C ALA A 124 -8.49 2.02 12.16
N ASP A 125 -7.40 2.64 11.72
CA ASP A 125 -6.51 3.47 12.54
C ASP A 125 -6.64 4.95 12.11
N SER A 126 -7.88 5.47 12.17
CA SER A 126 -8.22 6.81 11.70
C SER A 126 -7.46 7.92 12.44
N GLU A 127 -7.10 7.69 13.71
CA GLU A 127 -6.35 8.63 14.56
C GLU A 127 -4.84 8.33 14.60
N LEU A 128 -4.33 7.46 13.73
CA LEU A 128 -2.90 7.13 13.59
C LEU A 128 -2.26 6.54 14.87
N GLN A 129 -3.04 5.89 15.73
CA GLN A 129 -2.53 5.34 17.01
C GLN A 129 -1.58 4.16 16.78
N ILE A 130 -1.95 3.21 15.89
CA ILE A 130 -1.05 2.10 15.53
C ILE A 130 0.13 2.64 14.72
N TRP A 131 -0.11 3.58 13.81
CA TRP A 131 0.91 4.25 13.04
C TRP A 131 2.03 4.79 13.92
N ASP A 132 1.68 5.55 14.96
CA ASP A 132 2.64 6.14 15.89
C ASP A 132 3.36 5.08 16.75
N LEU A 133 2.62 4.07 17.21
CA LEU A 133 3.19 2.96 17.98
C LEU A 133 4.23 2.15 17.20
N TYR A 134 4.01 1.98 15.90
CA TYR A 134 4.94 1.28 15.00
C TYR A 134 6.06 2.19 14.47
N GLY A 135 5.97 3.50 14.72
CA GLY A 135 6.88 4.50 14.16
C GLY A 135 6.84 4.50 12.63
N ASN A 136 5.65 4.21 12.06
CA ASN A 136 5.50 4.11 10.61
C ASN A 136 5.75 5.46 9.92
N LYS A 137 6.20 5.44 8.66
CA LYS A 137 6.64 6.64 7.94
C LYS A 137 6.05 6.79 6.54
N GLY A 138 5.28 5.81 6.07
CA GLY A 138 4.77 5.86 4.70
C GLY A 138 3.80 4.73 4.36
N TRP A 139 3.22 4.81 3.19
CA TRP A 139 2.31 3.83 2.59
C TRP A 139 2.82 3.36 1.23
N PRO A 140 2.63 2.07 0.92
CA PRO A 140 2.39 0.99 1.87
C PRO A 140 3.60 0.73 2.76
N ALA A 141 3.40 0.05 3.90
CA ALA A 141 4.50 -0.37 4.76
C ALA A 141 4.20 -1.74 5.39
N ARG A 142 5.11 -2.66 5.22
CA ARG A 142 4.97 -4.08 5.54
C ARG A 142 5.90 -4.47 6.66
N TYR A 143 5.33 -4.89 7.81
CA TYR A 143 6.06 -5.36 8.98
C TYR A 143 5.83 -6.85 9.15
N LEU A 144 6.87 -7.67 9.01
CA LEU A 144 6.80 -9.10 9.25
C LEU A 144 7.36 -9.43 10.64
N TRP A 145 6.54 -10.06 11.46
CA TRP A 145 6.84 -10.47 12.83
C TRP A 145 7.00 -11.99 12.90
N ASP A 146 8.02 -12.47 13.62
CA ASP A 146 8.24 -13.90 13.82
C ASP A 146 7.24 -14.51 14.84
N GLN A 147 7.29 -15.84 15.06
CA GLN A 147 6.43 -16.56 15.97
C GLN A 147 6.55 -16.12 17.43
N ARG A 148 7.67 -15.46 17.81
CA ARG A 148 7.88 -14.89 19.14
C ARG A 148 7.30 -13.49 19.28
N GLY A 149 6.84 -12.90 18.19
CA GLY A 149 6.39 -11.52 18.11
C GLY A 149 7.55 -10.52 18.04
N ALA A 150 8.69 -10.93 17.51
CA ALA A 150 9.82 -10.05 17.25
C ALA A 150 9.84 -9.64 15.77
N LEU A 151 10.22 -8.39 15.51
CA LEU A 151 10.35 -7.88 14.13
C LEU A 151 11.38 -8.71 13.37
N TYR A 152 10.94 -9.30 12.27
CA TYR A 152 11.77 -10.06 11.36
C TYR A 152 12.26 -9.21 10.20
N SER A 153 11.34 -8.52 9.51
CA SER A 153 11.67 -7.60 8.43
C SER A 153 10.66 -6.46 8.33
N LEU A 154 11.06 -5.40 7.65
CA LEU A 154 10.26 -4.21 7.36
C LEU A 154 10.57 -3.77 5.94
N HIS A 155 9.51 -3.48 5.19
CA HIS A 155 9.59 -2.93 3.84
C HIS A 155 8.69 -1.70 3.72
N TYR A 156 9.23 -0.62 3.18
CA TYR A 156 8.48 0.59 2.83
C TYR A 156 8.28 0.67 1.32
N GLY A 157 7.08 1.04 0.93
CA GLY A 157 6.73 1.20 -0.48
C GLY A 157 6.22 -0.08 -1.12
N GLU A 158 5.93 0.04 -2.41
CA GLU A 158 5.51 -1.05 -3.28
C GLU A 158 6.71 -1.96 -3.64
N GLY A 159 6.44 -3.19 -4.09
CA GLY A 159 7.47 -4.12 -4.56
C GLY A 159 8.00 -5.08 -3.49
N ALA A 160 9.17 -5.69 -3.75
CA ALA A 160 9.80 -6.74 -2.94
C ALA A 160 8.85 -7.92 -2.61
N TYR A 161 7.97 -8.28 -3.55
CA TYR A 161 6.92 -9.26 -3.32
C TYR A 161 7.49 -10.68 -3.17
N GLU A 162 8.32 -11.11 -4.10
CA GLU A 162 8.94 -12.45 -4.04
C GLU A 162 9.80 -12.61 -2.78
N GLU A 163 10.60 -11.60 -2.44
CA GLU A 163 11.44 -11.64 -1.25
C GLU A 163 10.62 -11.71 0.03
N THR A 164 9.53 -10.94 0.11
CA THR A 164 8.61 -10.99 1.25
C THR A 164 7.98 -12.37 1.38
N GLU A 165 7.55 -12.98 0.27
CA GLU A 165 6.95 -14.31 0.28
C GLU A 165 7.96 -15.37 0.71
N ARG A 166 9.21 -15.31 0.24
CA ARG A 166 10.27 -16.22 0.69
C ARG A 166 10.58 -16.10 2.18
N GLU A 167 10.49 -14.88 2.74
CA GLU A 167 10.62 -14.67 4.19
C GLU A 167 9.44 -15.30 4.97
N ILE A 168 8.21 -15.14 4.46
CA ILE A 168 7.02 -15.79 5.01
C ILE A 168 7.19 -17.31 5.00
N GLN A 169 7.61 -17.90 3.86
CA GLN A 169 7.86 -19.32 3.72
C GLN A 169 8.94 -19.82 4.69
N GLY A 170 10.04 -19.06 4.82
CA GLY A 170 11.11 -19.37 5.77
C GLY A 170 10.65 -19.41 7.23
N LEU A 171 9.77 -18.48 7.63
CA LEU A 171 9.19 -18.45 8.98
C LEU A 171 8.19 -19.60 9.20
N LEU A 172 7.49 -20.03 8.17
CA LEU A 172 6.51 -21.12 8.24
C LEU A 172 7.16 -22.51 8.11
N GLY A 173 8.39 -22.56 7.62
CA GLY A 173 9.08 -23.84 7.31
C GLY A 173 8.45 -24.56 6.10
N VAL A 174 7.90 -23.83 5.15
CA VAL A 174 7.32 -24.35 3.91
C VAL A 174 8.12 -23.88 2.70
N GLU A 175 8.07 -24.63 1.61
CA GLU A 175 8.70 -24.29 0.34
C GLU A 175 7.66 -24.44 -0.78
N ARG A 176 7.39 -23.35 -1.51
CA ARG A 176 6.48 -23.31 -2.65
C ARG A 176 7.01 -22.30 -3.68
N ASP A 177 6.59 -22.46 -4.93
CA ASP A 177 6.82 -21.41 -5.93
C ASP A 177 6.14 -20.11 -5.46
N PRO A 178 6.79 -18.95 -5.55
CA PRO A 178 6.17 -17.68 -5.20
C PRO A 178 4.90 -17.40 -6.00
N VAL A 179 4.06 -16.53 -5.48
CA VAL A 179 2.93 -15.96 -6.22
C VAL A 179 3.48 -15.30 -7.49
N PRO A 180 2.95 -15.65 -8.68
CA PRO A 180 3.42 -15.05 -9.92
C PRO A 180 3.14 -13.54 -9.94
N PRO A 181 3.89 -12.77 -10.74
CA PRO A 181 3.63 -11.35 -10.93
C PRO A 181 2.15 -11.08 -11.19
N GLN A 182 1.54 -10.20 -10.41
CA GLN A 182 0.12 -9.85 -10.53
C GLN A 182 -0.12 -8.83 -11.64
N ARG A 183 0.93 -8.14 -12.07
CA ARG A 183 0.94 -7.20 -13.20
C ARG A 183 2.20 -7.41 -14.02
N PRO A 184 2.20 -7.04 -15.31
CA PRO A 184 3.39 -7.18 -16.17
C PRO A 184 4.64 -6.49 -15.61
N GLU A 185 4.48 -5.30 -15.04
CA GLU A 185 5.57 -4.50 -14.47
C GLU A 185 6.14 -5.06 -13.16
N ASP A 186 5.45 -6.01 -12.51
CA ASP A 186 5.98 -6.72 -11.34
C ASP A 186 7.03 -7.78 -11.72
N THR A 187 7.13 -8.08 -13.02
CA THR A 187 8.16 -9.00 -13.53
C THR A 187 9.54 -8.36 -13.42
N PRO A 188 10.52 -9.04 -12.81
CA PRO A 188 11.87 -8.49 -12.65
C PRO A 188 12.45 -7.97 -13.97
N GLY A 189 12.95 -6.73 -13.95
CA GLY A 189 13.57 -6.08 -15.11
C GLY A 189 12.60 -5.49 -16.14
N LEU A 190 11.28 -5.56 -15.95
CA LEU A 190 10.30 -4.95 -16.85
C LEU A 190 9.72 -3.62 -16.34
N LEU A 191 9.92 -3.26 -15.09
CA LEU A 191 9.36 -2.04 -14.52
C LEU A 191 10.03 -0.79 -15.11
N LEU A 192 9.21 0.07 -15.73
CA LEU A 192 9.57 1.45 -16.08
C LEU A 192 8.85 2.41 -15.14
N PRO A 193 9.56 3.14 -14.28
CA PRO A 193 8.95 4.13 -13.39
C PRO A 193 8.20 5.21 -14.20
N ALA A 194 7.11 5.73 -13.64
CA ALA A 194 6.50 6.93 -14.20
C ALA A 194 7.52 8.07 -14.21
N GLN A 195 7.58 8.81 -15.31
CA GLN A 195 8.47 9.97 -15.45
C GLN A 195 7.78 11.27 -15.02
N THR A 196 6.48 11.20 -14.79
CA THR A 196 5.68 12.32 -14.26
C THR A 196 5.40 12.09 -12.78
N GLU A 197 5.73 13.09 -11.98
CA GLU A 197 5.43 13.07 -10.55
C GLU A 197 3.94 13.26 -10.28
N ASP A 198 3.47 12.77 -9.13
CA ASP A 198 2.10 12.98 -8.68
C ASP A 198 1.78 14.47 -8.55
N GLN A 199 0.57 14.86 -8.96
CA GLN A 199 0.13 16.25 -9.03
C GLN A 199 -1.04 16.52 -8.07
N PRO A 200 -1.06 17.66 -7.37
CA PRO A 200 -2.21 18.03 -6.55
C PRO A 200 -3.43 18.35 -7.44
N GLY A 201 -4.59 17.87 -7.03
CA GLY A 201 -5.85 18.13 -7.71
C GLY A 201 -6.01 17.43 -9.06
N ALA A 202 -6.94 17.93 -9.86
CA ALA A 202 -7.19 17.47 -11.22
C ALA A 202 -6.11 18.02 -12.16
N TYR A 203 -5.30 17.12 -12.70
CA TYR A 203 -4.19 17.46 -13.56
C TYR A 203 -4.63 17.60 -15.03
N SER A 204 -4.09 18.61 -15.72
CA SER A 204 -4.18 18.75 -17.15
C SER A 204 -2.82 19.14 -17.73
N GLY A 205 -2.27 18.27 -18.58
CA GLY A 205 -0.95 18.48 -19.15
C GLY A 205 -0.32 17.22 -19.73
N PRO A 206 0.92 17.33 -20.23
CA PRO A 206 1.67 16.17 -20.72
C PRO A 206 2.08 15.28 -19.54
N TYR A 207 2.11 13.96 -19.77
CA TYR A 207 2.61 12.98 -18.82
C TYR A 207 3.32 11.83 -19.52
N GLU A 208 4.11 11.07 -18.76
CA GLU A 208 4.75 9.84 -19.23
C GLU A 208 4.71 8.79 -18.12
N ALA A 209 3.91 7.73 -18.34
CA ALA A 209 3.59 6.71 -17.35
C ALA A 209 2.98 5.45 -17.98
N GLY A 210 2.79 4.40 -17.18
CA GLY A 210 1.97 3.23 -17.52
C GLY A 210 0.48 3.46 -17.31
N GLY A 211 0.10 4.39 -16.41
CA GLY A 211 -1.30 4.73 -16.14
C GLY A 211 -1.44 6.01 -15.34
N ALA A 212 -2.67 6.55 -15.30
CA ALA A 212 -3.03 7.71 -14.50
C ALA A 212 -4.24 7.40 -13.61
N TRP A 213 -4.14 7.80 -12.37
CA TRP A 213 -5.13 7.61 -11.31
C TRP A 213 -5.55 8.94 -10.72
N ALA A 214 -6.73 9.00 -10.11
CA ALA A 214 -7.13 10.15 -9.31
C ALA A 214 -7.63 9.74 -7.93
N VAL A 215 -7.25 10.52 -6.92
CA VAL A 215 -7.81 10.44 -5.57
C VAL A 215 -9.00 11.37 -5.50
N LEU A 216 -10.17 10.79 -5.34
CA LEU A 216 -11.46 11.47 -5.43
C LEU A 216 -12.24 11.33 -4.13
N SER A 217 -12.93 12.41 -3.71
CA SER A 217 -13.97 12.38 -2.70
C SER A 217 -15.30 12.83 -3.31
N GLY A 218 -16.41 12.39 -2.67
CA GLY A 218 -17.75 12.61 -3.21
C GLY A 218 -18.17 11.56 -4.24
N ARG A 219 -19.21 11.89 -5.02
CA ARG A 219 -19.79 11.06 -6.07
C ARG A 219 -20.18 11.93 -7.24
N GLY A 220 -20.12 11.41 -8.46
CA GLY A 220 -20.44 12.15 -9.68
C GLY A 220 -19.63 11.71 -10.87
N GLU A 221 -19.42 12.60 -11.83
CA GLU A 221 -18.66 12.32 -13.04
C GLU A 221 -17.34 13.09 -13.06
N ILE A 222 -16.27 12.45 -13.49
CA ILE A 222 -15.00 13.08 -13.88
C ILE A 222 -14.83 12.99 -15.38
N LEU A 223 -14.49 14.10 -16.04
CA LEU A 223 -14.13 14.09 -17.44
C LEU A 223 -12.64 13.73 -17.57
N VAL A 224 -12.35 12.70 -18.35
CA VAL A 224 -11.01 12.22 -18.68
C VAL A 224 -10.82 12.35 -20.17
N ASN A 225 -10.02 13.31 -20.62
CA ASN A 225 -9.84 13.63 -22.05
C ASN A 225 -11.19 13.80 -22.79
N GLY A 226 -12.13 14.50 -22.17
CA GLY A 226 -13.49 14.75 -22.69
C GLY A 226 -14.48 13.59 -22.56
N ARG A 227 -14.05 12.42 -22.05
CA ARG A 227 -14.93 11.27 -21.75
C ARG A 227 -15.38 11.29 -20.32
N ALA A 228 -16.66 11.18 -20.06
CA ALA A 228 -17.22 11.05 -18.72
C ALA A 228 -16.94 9.66 -18.11
N VAL A 229 -16.49 9.64 -16.88
CA VAL A 229 -16.30 8.45 -16.05
C VAL A 229 -17.09 8.67 -14.77
N GLU A 230 -18.02 7.75 -14.47
CA GLU A 230 -18.82 7.80 -13.24
C GLU A 230 -17.98 7.32 -12.04
N ILE A 231 -18.05 8.07 -10.96
CA ILE A 231 -17.42 7.78 -9.67
C ILE A 231 -18.51 7.56 -8.63
N ALA A 232 -18.75 6.31 -8.31
CA ALA A 232 -19.77 5.90 -7.36
C ALA A 232 -19.32 5.97 -5.90
N GLU A 233 -18.03 5.86 -5.64
CA GLU A 233 -17.46 5.79 -4.29
C GLU A 233 -16.18 6.62 -4.20
N PRO A 234 -15.88 7.22 -3.02
CA PRO A 234 -14.61 7.89 -2.82
C PRO A 234 -13.44 6.91 -2.82
N GLY A 235 -12.26 7.38 -3.21
CA GLY A 235 -11.04 6.57 -3.23
C GLY A 235 -10.06 6.95 -4.32
N CYS A 236 -9.09 6.05 -4.56
CA CYS A 236 -8.17 6.16 -5.68
C CYS A 236 -8.68 5.33 -6.84
N HIS A 237 -8.88 5.96 -7.99
CA HIS A 237 -9.50 5.37 -9.19
C HIS A 237 -8.55 5.39 -10.37
N LEU A 238 -8.44 4.25 -11.06
CA LEU A 238 -7.74 4.15 -12.34
C LEU A 238 -8.57 4.85 -13.42
N LEU A 239 -8.01 5.88 -14.03
CA LEU A 239 -8.68 6.67 -15.08
C LEU A 239 -8.13 6.37 -16.47
N VAL A 240 -6.83 6.12 -16.57
CA VAL A 240 -6.14 5.78 -17.82
C VAL A 240 -5.17 4.64 -17.56
N GLU A 241 -5.24 3.61 -18.38
CA GLU A 241 -4.30 2.50 -18.38
C GLU A 241 -3.69 2.34 -19.79
N HIS A 242 -2.40 2.09 -19.82
CA HIS A 242 -1.68 1.84 -21.05
C HIS A 242 -1.11 0.42 -21.07
N PRO A 243 -1.16 -0.26 -22.23
CA PRO A 243 -0.53 -1.58 -22.37
C PRO A 243 1.00 -1.52 -22.23
N HIS A 244 1.58 -0.34 -22.47
CA HIS A 244 3.02 -0.06 -22.33
C HIS A 244 3.21 1.35 -21.82
N HIS A 245 4.34 1.58 -21.14
CA HIS A 245 4.76 2.91 -20.70
C HIS A 245 4.86 3.86 -21.89
N ARG A 246 4.23 5.03 -21.80
CA ARG A 246 4.20 6.00 -22.92
C ARG A 246 3.96 7.42 -22.45
N ALA A 247 4.37 8.37 -23.31
CA ALA A 247 3.97 9.76 -23.20
C ALA A 247 2.54 9.96 -23.71
N GLY A 248 1.82 10.91 -23.11
CA GLY A 248 0.45 11.28 -23.48
C GLY A 248 0.10 12.68 -22.97
N VAL A 249 -1.14 13.08 -23.20
CA VAL A 249 -1.75 14.29 -22.60
C VAL A 249 -2.96 13.83 -21.79
N LEU A 250 -3.05 14.30 -20.56
CA LEU A 250 -4.18 14.10 -19.67
C LEU A 250 -4.92 15.41 -19.50
N GLU A 251 -6.24 15.36 -19.54
CA GLU A 251 -7.12 16.47 -19.20
C GLU A 251 -8.18 15.94 -18.25
N LEU A 252 -8.08 16.35 -16.98
CA LEU A 252 -9.06 15.98 -15.95
C LEU A 252 -9.89 17.18 -15.52
N SER A 253 -11.21 16.97 -15.41
CA SER A 253 -12.15 17.94 -14.87
C SER A 253 -13.16 17.24 -14.00
N ALA A 254 -13.14 17.51 -12.69
CA ALA A 254 -14.13 16.99 -11.76
C ALA A 254 -15.46 17.73 -11.93
N GLY A 255 -16.53 16.97 -12.10
CA GLY A 255 -17.89 17.51 -12.17
C GLY A 255 -18.47 17.83 -10.80
N PRO A 256 -19.71 18.35 -10.77
CA PRO A 256 -20.39 18.66 -9.51
C PRO A 256 -20.48 17.43 -8.58
N GLY A 257 -20.20 17.65 -7.29
CA GLY A 257 -20.25 16.59 -6.27
C GLY A 257 -18.95 15.79 -6.11
N LEU A 258 -17.94 16.02 -6.96
CA LEU A 258 -16.62 15.43 -6.86
C LEU A 258 -15.54 16.46 -6.53
N GLU A 259 -14.61 16.06 -5.68
CA GLU A 259 -13.36 16.76 -5.45
C GLU A 259 -12.18 15.86 -5.79
N CYS A 260 -11.29 16.32 -6.66
CA CYS A 260 -10.05 15.64 -6.96
C CYS A 260 -8.93 16.18 -6.07
N HIS A 261 -8.37 15.32 -5.21
CA HIS A 261 -7.31 15.71 -4.28
C HIS A 261 -5.92 15.55 -4.87
N MET A 262 -5.75 14.56 -5.75
CA MET A 262 -4.46 14.22 -6.34
C MET A 262 -4.65 13.45 -7.64
N THR A 263 -3.76 13.69 -8.59
CA THR A 263 -3.58 12.83 -9.78
C THR A 263 -2.25 12.11 -9.62
N CYS A 264 -2.26 10.77 -9.71
CA CYS A 264 -1.10 9.93 -9.52
C CYS A 264 -0.76 9.19 -10.82
N PHE A 265 0.53 8.90 -11.00
CA PHE A 265 1.02 8.21 -12.19
C PHE A 265 1.74 6.93 -11.80
N THR A 266 1.42 5.83 -12.51
CA THR A 266 1.96 4.51 -12.18
C THR A 266 3.02 4.07 -13.17
N PRO A 267 3.95 3.19 -12.75
CA PRO A 267 4.90 2.55 -13.65
C PRO A 267 4.16 1.74 -14.74
N GLY A 268 4.89 1.39 -15.77
CA GLY A 268 4.44 0.50 -16.84
C GLY A 268 5.55 -0.41 -17.31
N VAL A 269 5.34 -1.07 -18.44
CA VAL A 269 6.33 -1.93 -19.07
C VAL A 269 6.85 -1.33 -20.38
N PRO A 270 8.06 -1.68 -20.83
CA PRO A 270 8.58 -1.25 -22.12
C PRO A 270 7.67 -1.69 -23.27
N ALA A 271 7.60 -0.88 -24.35
CA ALA A 271 6.97 -1.32 -25.58
C ALA A 271 7.74 -2.52 -26.19
N PRO A 272 7.07 -3.41 -26.95
CA PRO A 272 7.74 -4.53 -27.61
C PRO A 272 8.90 -4.05 -28.47
N GLY A 273 10.09 -4.63 -28.26
CA GLY A 273 11.31 -4.26 -29.00
C GLY A 273 12.05 -3.03 -28.47
N ALA A 274 11.56 -2.39 -27.43
CA ALA A 274 12.33 -1.36 -26.72
C ALA A 274 13.49 -1.99 -25.92
N PRO A 275 14.63 -1.27 -25.76
CA PRO A 275 15.72 -1.77 -24.91
C PRO A 275 15.21 -1.93 -23.46
N ALA A 276 15.72 -2.96 -22.79
CA ALA A 276 15.42 -3.17 -21.37
C ALA A 276 15.84 -1.94 -20.56
N PRO A 277 15.06 -1.53 -19.53
CA PRO A 277 15.47 -0.44 -18.66
C PRO A 277 16.78 -0.79 -17.96
N PRO A 278 17.63 0.19 -17.62
CA PRO A 278 18.82 -0.06 -16.82
C PRO A 278 18.41 -0.69 -15.49
N ALA A 279 19.20 -1.69 -15.04
CA ALA A 279 18.98 -2.30 -13.74
C ALA A 279 19.04 -1.23 -12.65
N ALA A 280 18.01 -1.14 -11.80
CA ALA A 280 17.90 -0.21 -10.69
C ALA A 280 18.84 -0.58 -9.54
#